data_e1b46e4ad23c1df021d90c7c460e8261
#
_entry.id   e1b46e4ad23c1df021d90c7c460e8261
#
_cell.length_a   1.000
_cell.length_b   1.000
_cell.length_c   1.000
_cell.angle_alpha   90.00
_cell.angle_beta   90.00
_cell.angle_gamma   90.00
#
_symmetry.space_group_name_H-M   'P 1'
#
loop_
_entity.id
_entity.type
_entity.pdbx_description
1 polymer ?
#
loop_
_entity_poly.entity_id
_entity_poly.type
_entity_poly.pdbx_seq_one_letter_code
_entity_poly.pdbx_strand_id
1 'polypeptide(L)'
;AEPCQWLFCNNDSNFPKLDGLASPGPFKDGFNDYLVDGQASAVSFDGGTRVAAHFVLDLAGGESKRLFLRFAPAGSEPVSARHLFEQRRREADEFYAALQQGIESADARNVQRQALAGLLWSKQLYYFDVNQWLDGDPGQPAPPTEREHLRNTHWRHLSNCDIVSMPDTWEYPWYASWDLGFQAVAFALIDPGFAKQQLLLLVKDRFMHPNGQLPAYEWRFDDANPPVHAWACWRVYQQEKSLTGVGDLDFLERIFHKLLLNFSWWVNRKDAEGRNLFQGGFLGLDNIALFDRSAPLPDGFTLDQADGTAWVAAYALDLMRIALELAKRNGVYVDIAVKFFEHFLYIAGAINRVDESAEGLWDEQDQFFYDVLHRPDGDNEPLRLRSIVGLMPLFAVQVLEQHEHQNLPGLAQRLLGFLHHRPDLASLVSRWYEPGKGNRMLLALLRGERTKDLLKRMLDESEFLSDFGIRSLSKAFEQPFAMQVDGKQLCARYEPAESDSRLYGGNSNWRGPLWMPINYMLIESLREFHRYYDVNFSVEYPRGSGYLASLEEVADGLSQRLTRLFLLDEDGCRPSMSGYPQLQVEAEDRELVLFHEYFHGETGRGLGASHQTGWTALVALLLQR
;
A
#
# COMPACT_ATOMS: atom_id res chain seq x y z
N ALA A 1 45.34 0.31 -17.09
CA ALA A 1 44.45 0.60 -15.98
C ALA A 1 44.77 2.03 -15.51
N GLU A 2 43.77 2.83 -15.29
CA GLU A 2 43.95 4.15 -14.68
C GLU A 2 44.58 3.96 -13.28
N PRO A 3 45.51 4.84 -12.84
CA PRO A 3 46.09 4.73 -11.52
C PRO A 3 45.02 4.90 -10.44
N CYS A 4 45.02 3.98 -9.50
CA CYS A 4 44.06 3.97 -8.41
C CYS A 4 44.81 3.97 -7.08
N GLN A 5 44.40 4.86 -6.18
CA GLN A 5 44.87 4.85 -4.80
C GLN A 5 43.82 4.21 -3.91
N TRP A 6 44.21 3.22 -3.12
CA TRP A 6 43.34 2.60 -2.13
C TRP A 6 43.38 3.40 -0.82
N LEU A 7 42.20 3.80 -0.36
CA LEU A 7 41.99 4.47 0.91
C LEU A 7 41.15 3.56 1.82
N PHE A 8 41.52 3.51 3.08
CA PHE A 8 40.81 2.68 4.07
C PHE A 8 40.39 3.53 5.28
N CYS A 9 39.30 3.19 5.89
CA CYS A 9 38.88 3.63 7.20
C CYS A 9 38.09 2.51 7.90
N ASN A 10 37.73 2.73 9.17
CA ASN A 10 36.83 1.79 9.85
C ASN A 10 35.37 2.22 9.71
N ASN A 11 34.47 1.25 9.79
CA ASN A 11 33.04 1.53 9.75
C ASN A 11 32.50 1.99 11.13
N ASP A 12 33.32 2.71 11.86
CA ASP A 12 33.02 3.24 13.18
C ASP A 12 32.54 4.69 13.09
N SER A 13 31.58 5.06 13.93
CA SER A 13 31.13 6.44 14.06
C SER A 13 32.22 7.32 14.68
N ASN A 14 32.32 8.56 14.18
CA ASN A 14 33.28 9.53 14.70
C ASN A 14 32.78 10.17 16.00
N PHE A 15 32.83 9.42 17.10
CA PHE A 15 32.39 9.88 18.41
C PHE A 15 33.15 11.15 18.89
N PRO A 16 34.43 11.31 18.64
CA PRO A 16 35.08 12.58 18.93
C PRO A 16 34.43 13.80 18.30
N LYS A 17 33.94 13.65 17.05
CA LYS A 17 33.29 14.73 16.28
C LYS A 17 31.83 14.92 16.70
N LEU A 18 31.13 13.83 17.03
CA LEU A 18 29.70 13.85 17.36
C LEU A 18 29.44 14.22 18.83
N ASP A 19 30.18 13.59 19.75
CA ASP A 19 29.84 13.59 21.18
C ASP A 19 31.02 14.06 22.05
N GLY A 20 32.16 14.41 21.46
CA GLY A 20 33.39 14.79 22.18
C GLY A 20 34.05 13.60 22.92
N LEU A 21 33.65 12.36 22.67
CA LEU A 21 34.20 11.18 23.31
C LEU A 21 35.47 10.70 22.60
N ALA A 22 36.55 10.50 23.33
CA ALA A 22 37.81 10.03 22.77
C ALA A 22 37.67 8.60 22.22
N SER A 23 37.97 8.41 20.95
CA SER A 23 37.96 7.12 20.26
C SER A 23 39.04 7.07 19.18
N PRO A 24 39.71 5.94 18.95
CA PRO A 24 40.72 5.84 17.89
C PRO A 24 40.06 5.77 16.50
N GLY A 25 40.54 6.65 15.57
CA GLY A 25 40.21 6.57 14.14
C GLY A 25 41.09 5.57 13.37
N PRO A 26 41.02 5.57 12.02
CA PRO A 26 40.17 6.40 11.16
C PRO A 26 38.71 5.98 11.14
N PHE A 27 37.80 6.95 11.10
CA PHE A 27 36.35 6.76 11.17
C PHE A 27 35.69 6.69 9.78
N LYS A 28 34.44 6.27 9.69
CA LYS A 28 33.70 6.08 8.44
C LYS A 28 33.54 7.35 7.58
N ASP A 29 33.63 8.55 8.18
CA ASP A 29 33.59 9.85 7.51
C ASP A 29 34.98 10.31 7.04
N GLY A 30 36.07 9.60 7.36
CA GLY A 30 37.43 9.97 7.07
C GLY A 30 37.74 10.15 5.58
N PHE A 31 37.03 9.49 4.69
CA PHE A 31 37.17 9.72 3.24
C PHE A 31 36.84 11.16 2.85
N ASN A 32 35.82 11.77 3.44
CA ASN A 32 35.47 13.17 3.23
C ASN A 32 36.56 14.10 3.72
N ASP A 33 37.01 13.91 4.97
CA ASP A 33 38.06 14.73 5.57
C ASP A 33 39.38 14.66 4.77
N TYR A 34 39.68 13.48 4.19
CA TYR A 34 40.85 13.30 3.31
C TYR A 34 40.66 14.00 1.95
N LEU A 35 39.53 13.79 1.26
CA LEU A 35 39.35 14.27 -0.11
C LEU A 35 39.03 15.77 -0.17
N VAL A 36 38.29 16.29 0.80
CA VAL A 36 37.83 17.69 0.82
C VAL A 36 38.83 18.58 1.58
N ASP A 37 39.23 18.12 2.77
CA ASP A 37 40.04 18.92 3.68
C ASP A 37 41.55 18.58 3.64
N GLY A 38 41.96 17.59 2.85
CA GLY A 38 43.34 17.16 2.70
C GLY A 38 43.96 16.52 3.95
N GLN A 39 43.14 16.03 4.88
CA GLN A 39 43.57 15.43 6.15
C GLN A 39 44.11 14.01 5.96
N ALA A 40 45.39 13.83 5.71
CA ALA A 40 46.00 12.52 5.46
C ALA A 40 45.83 11.53 6.62
N SER A 41 45.71 12.00 7.86
CA SER A 41 45.50 11.17 9.04
C SER A 41 44.07 10.64 9.19
N ALA A 42 43.12 11.13 8.39
CA ALA A 42 41.71 10.70 8.43
C ALA A 42 41.48 9.33 7.76
N VAL A 43 42.46 8.82 7.00
CA VAL A 43 42.42 7.53 6.32
C VAL A 43 43.68 6.70 6.62
N SER A 44 43.57 5.39 6.38
CA SER A 44 44.73 4.48 6.31
C SER A 44 44.97 4.07 4.85
N PHE A 45 46.25 3.76 4.53
CA PHE A 45 46.62 3.22 3.21
C PHE A 45 46.91 1.72 3.25
N ASP A 46 46.91 1.13 4.44
CA ASP A 46 47.31 -0.26 4.65
C ASP A 46 46.10 -1.20 4.87
N GLY A 47 44.96 -0.71 5.41
CA GLY A 47 43.78 -1.51 5.68
C GLY A 47 42.76 -0.82 6.56
N GLY A 48 41.57 -1.43 6.62
CA GLY A 48 40.40 -1.00 7.38
C GLY A 48 39.19 -1.85 7.06
N THR A 49 38.08 -1.62 7.72
CA THR A 49 36.80 -2.33 7.46
C THR A 49 35.97 -1.69 6.34
N ARG A 50 36.39 -0.50 5.87
CA ARG A 50 35.88 0.16 4.67
C ARG A 50 37.01 0.50 3.73
N VAL A 51 36.74 0.41 2.42
CA VAL A 51 37.71 0.72 1.37
C VAL A 51 37.10 1.63 0.31
N ALA A 52 37.88 2.58 -0.18
CA ALA A 52 37.55 3.40 -1.34
C ALA A 52 38.67 3.30 -2.39
N ALA A 53 38.28 3.18 -3.66
CA ALA A 53 39.16 3.26 -4.81
C ALA A 53 39.14 4.72 -5.31
N HIS A 54 40.21 5.46 -5.08
CA HIS A 54 40.34 6.87 -5.48
C HIS A 54 40.98 6.97 -6.85
N PHE A 55 40.25 7.49 -7.82
CA PHE A 55 40.72 7.81 -9.16
C PHE A 55 40.72 9.32 -9.37
N VAL A 56 41.82 9.86 -9.88
CA VAL A 56 41.88 11.24 -10.31
C VAL A 56 41.89 11.25 -11.83
N LEU A 57 40.92 11.90 -12.43
CA LEU A 57 40.69 11.90 -13.87
C LEU A 57 40.65 13.33 -14.39
N ASP A 58 41.49 13.60 -15.41
CA ASP A 58 41.43 14.84 -16.19
C ASP A 58 40.59 14.57 -17.44
N LEU A 59 39.54 15.39 -17.64
CA LEU A 59 38.61 15.28 -18.77
C LEU A 59 38.60 16.60 -19.55
N ALA A 60 38.80 16.49 -20.85
CA ALA A 60 38.60 17.62 -21.75
C ALA A 60 37.08 17.86 -22.00
N GLY A 61 36.74 19.03 -22.52
CA GLY A 61 35.34 19.33 -22.86
C GLY A 61 34.75 18.31 -23.85
N GLY A 62 33.67 17.67 -23.48
CA GLY A 62 33.02 16.61 -24.26
C GLY A 62 33.69 15.22 -24.17
N GLU A 63 34.78 15.08 -23.39
CA GLU A 63 35.40 13.78 -23.17
C GLU A 63 34.67 12.97 -22.09
N SER A 64 34.61 11.65 -22.26
CA SER A 64 34.14 10.70 -21.25
C SER A 64 35.16 9.58 -21.03
N LYS A 65 35.34 9.16 -19.77
CA LYS A 65 36.14 7.99 -19.40
C LYS A 65 35.27 6.96 -18.68
N ARG A 66 35.43 5.69 -19.01
CA ARG A 66 34.68 4.60 -18.41
C ARG A 66 35.61 3.72 -17.56
N LEU A 67 35.28 3.60 -16.26
CA LEU A 67 35.95 2.71 -15.32
C LEU A 67 35.14 1.45 -15.12
N PHE A 68 35.79 0.28 -15.17
CA PHE A 68 35.19 -0.99 -14.86
C PHE A 68 35.74 -1.48 -13.52
N LEU A 69 34.83 -1.68 -12.56
CA LEU A 69 35.12 -2.22 -11.25
C LEU A 69 34.57 -3.65 -11.15
N ARG A 70 35.32 -4.54 -10.52
CA ARG A 70 34.91 -5.91 -10.28
C ARG A 70 35.05 -6.24 -8.80
N PHE A 71 33.97 -6.69 -8.19
CA PHE A 71 33.96 -7.29 -6.86
C PHE A 71 33.82 -8.81 -7.02
N ALA A 72 34.81 -9.57 -6.57
CA ALA A 72 34.83 -11.04 -6.71
C ALA A 72 35.72 -11.66 -5.63
N PRO A 73 35.55 -12.95 -5.30
CA PRO A 73 36.48 -13.68 -4.43
C PRO A 73 37.91 -13.61 -4.92
N ALA A 74 38.86 -13.61 -4.01
CA ALA A 74 40.29 -13.60 -4.36
C ALA A 74 40.64 -14.82 -5.21
N GLY A 75 41.45 -14.62 -6.27
CA GLY A 75 41.84 -15.67 -7.17
C GLY A 75 40.81 -16.04 -8.27
N SER A 76 39.66 -15.32 -8.33
CA SER A 76 38.70 -15.52 -9.42
C SER A 76 39.30 -15.20 -10.78
N GLU A 77 39.04 -16.04 -11.79
CA GLU A 77 39.50 -15.83 -13.15
C GLU A 77 39.06 -14.48 -13.74
N PRO A 78 39.91 -13.81 -14.53
CA PRO A 78 39.54 -12.57 -15.19
C PRO A 78 38.37 -12.78 -16.16
N VAL A 79 37.36 -11.90 -16.07
CA VAL A 79 36.21 -11.88 -17.00
C VAL A 79 36.20 -10.54 -17.70
N SER A 80 35.94 -10.51 -19.01
CA SER A 80 35.72 -9.26 -19.73
C SER A 80 34.48 -8.54 -19.19
N ALA A 81 34.66 -7.40 -18.54
CA ALA A 81 33.56 -6.62 -18.01
C ALA A 81 32.54 -6.27 -19.10
N ARG A 82 32.99 -5.83 -20.28
CA ARG A 82 32.13 -5.53 -21.43
C ARG A 82 31.26 -6.74 -21.81
N HIS A 83 31.85 -7.92 -21.98
CA HIS A 83 31.12 -9.12 -22.34
C HIS A 83 30.08 -9.49 -21.27
N LEU A 84 30.44 -9.36 -20.00
CA LEU A 84 29.54 -9.63 -18.88
C LEU A 84 28.34 -8.67 -18.88
N PHE A 85 28.57 -7.37 -19.09
CA PHE A 85 27.47 -6.39 -19.20
C PHE A 85 26.53 -6.70 -20.37
N GLU A 86 27.08 -7.01 -21.54
CA GLU A 86 26.29 -7.37 -22.73
C GLU A 86 25.48 -8.66 -22.50
N GLN A 87 26.05 -9.61 -21.80
CA GLN A 87 25.37 -10.85 -21.43
C GLN A 87 24.22 -10.58 -20.46
N ARG A 88 24.46 -9.87 -19.35
CA ARG A 88 23.43 -9.54 -18.35
C ARG A 88 22.30 -8.71 -18.95
N ARG A 89 22.63 -7.77 -19.83
CA ARG A 89 21.63 -7.00 -20.56
C ARG A 89 20.72 -7.88 -21.41
N ARG A 90 21.29 -8.80 -22.18
CA ARG A 90 20.49 -9.73 -23.00
C ARG A 90 19.59 -10.63 -22.15
N GLU A 91 20.12 -11.18 -21.06
CA GLU A 91 19.34 -12.01 -20.14
C GLU A 91 18.17 -11.23 -19.54
N ALA A 92 18.37 -9.97 -19.15
CA ALA A 92 17.31 -9.10 -18.69
C ALA A 92 16.29 -8.78 -19.80
N ASP A 93 16.77 -8.50 -21.02
CA ASP A 93 15.90 -8.23 -22.18
C ASP A 93 15.00 -9.45 -22.49
N GLU A 94 15.55 -10.66 -22.47
CA GLU A 94 14.80 -11.90 -22.67
C GLU A 94 13.77 -12.14 -21.56
N PHE A 95 14.13 -11.89 -20.29
CA PHE A 95 13.25 -12.03 -19.15
C PHE A 95 12.04 -11.07 -19.25
N TYR A 96 12.29 -9.77 -19.47
CA TYR A 96 11.20 -8.79 -19.56
C TYR A 96 10.37 -8.97 -20.83
N ALA A 97 10.96 -9.37 -21.96
CA ALA A 97 10.20 -9.64 -23.19
C ALA A 97 9.14 -10.72 -22.99
N ALA A 98 9.41 -11.74 -22.17
CA ALA A 98 8.43 -12.77 -21.84
C ALA A 98 7.25 -12.22 -21.03
N LEU A 99 7.50 -11.31 -20.09
CA LEU A 99 6.46 -10.66 -19.27
C LEU A 99 5.64 -9.65 -20.06
N GLN A 100 6.23 -9.04 -21.08
CA GLN A 100 5.65 -7.91 -21.82
C GLN A 100 4.85 -8.33 -23.05
N GLN A 101 4.51 -9.60 -23.15
CA GLN A 101 3.65 -10.08 -24.23
C GLN A 101 2.28 -9.37 -24.14
N GLY A 102 1.88 -8.72 -25.24
CA GLY A 102 0.65 -7.92 -25.32
C GLY A 102 0.82 -6.43 -25.05
N ILE A 103 1.93 -5.97 -24.50
CA ILE A 103 2.21 -4.53 -24.39
C ILE A 103 2.83 -4.04 -25.71
N GLU A 104 2.08 -3.28 -26.49
CA GLU A 104 2.52 -2.82 -27.81
C GLU A 104 3.50 -1.64 -27.73
N SER A 105 3.24 -0.67 -26.87
CA SER A 105 4.04 0.55 -26.73
C SER A 105 5.41 0.27 -26.15
N ALA A 106 6.47 0.72 -26.83
CA ALA A 106 7.84 0.64 -26.32
C ALA A 106 8.04 1.42 -25.02
N ASP A 107 7.39 2.58 -24.89
CA ASP A 107 7.44 3.38 -23.68
C ASP A 107 6.73 2.69 -22.52
N ALA A 108 5.57 2.09 -22.73
CA ALA A 108 4.88 1.30 -21.70
C ALA A 108 5.72 0.09 -21.24
N ARG A 109 6.45 -0.57 -22.15
CA ARG A 109 7.41 -1.63 -21.80
C ARG A 109 8.55 -1.09 -20.94
N ASN A 110 9.07 0.09 -21.27
CA ASN A 110 10.13 0.74 -20.49
C ASN A 110 9.64 1.07 -19.08
N VAL A 111 8.45 1.69 -18.95
CA VAL A 111 7.84 2.02 -17.65
C VAL A 111 7.64 0.75 -16.81
N GLN A 112 7.05 -0.31 -17.38
CA GLN A 112 6.84 -1.57 -16.67
C GLN A 112 8.16 -2.19 -16.20
N ARG A 113 9.17 -2.25 -17.09
CA ARG A 113 10.49 -2.79 -16.75
C ARG A 113 11.11 -2.03 -15.58
N GLN A 114 11.10 -0.70 -15.61
CA GLN A 114 11.70 0.11 -14.55
C GLN A 114 10.94 0.00 -13.23
N ALA A 115 9.61 -0.05 -13.25
CA ALA A 115 8.81 -0.28 -12.06
C ALA A 115 9.18 -1.59 -11.36
N LEU A 116 9.27 -2.69 -12.12
CA LEU A 116 9.63 -4.01 -11.60
C LEU A 116 11.11 -4.10 -11.19
N ALA A 117 12.02 -3.50 -11.97
CA ALA A 117 13.43 -3.44 -11.62
C ALA A 117 13.67 -2.64 -10.33
N GLY A 118 12.95 -1.52 -10.15
CA GLY A 118 13.00 -0.72 -8.92
C GLY A 118 12.59 -1.52 -7.69
N LEU A 119 11.56 -2.35 -7.78
CA LEU A 119 11.18 -3.28 -6.69
C LEU A 119 12.32 -4.25 -6.34
N LEU A 120 13.00 -4.81 -7.33
CA LEU A 120 14.14 -5.71 -7.10
C LEU A 120 15.28 -5.00 -6.37
N TRP A 121 15.55 -3.75 -6.70
CA TRP A 121 16.56 -2.92 -6.03
C TRP A 121 16.13 -2.42 -4.65
N SER A 122 14.83 -2.45 -4.34
CA SER A 122 14.29 -2.09 -3.03
C SER A 122 14.30 -3.25 -2.01
N LYS A 123 14.80 -4.44 -2.41
CA LYS A 123 15.08 -5.54 -1.48
C LYS A 123 16.31 -5.20 -0.64
N GLN A 124 16.14 -5.02 0.66
CA GLN A 124 17.23 -4.64 1.57
C GLN A 124 17.26 -5.54 2.79
N LEU A 125 18.48 -5.80 3.31
CA LEU A 125 18.64 -6.41 4.62
C LEU A 125 18.16 -5.39 5.66
N TYR A 126 17.18 -5.79 6.44
CA TYR A 126 16.66 -5.01 7.54
C TYR A 126 16.93 -5.74 8.86
N TYR A 127 17.72 -5.12 9.72
CA TYR A 127 18.01 -5.59 11.05
C TYR A 127 17.47 -4.62 12.07
N PHE A 128 16.51 -5.07 12.89
CA PHE A 128 15.96 -4.29 13.99
C PHE A 128 15.48 -5.24 15.09
N ASP A 129 16.07 -5.14 16.27
CA ASP A 129 15.70 -5.89 17.45
C ASP A 129 15.19 -4.93 18.52
N VAL A 130 13.92 -5.08 18.92
CA VAL A 130 13.28 -4.18 19.89
C VAL A 130 13.91 -4.28 21.26
N ASN A 131 14.36 -5.47 21.71
CA ASN A 131 15.07 -5.58 22.98
C ASN A 131 16.38 -4.80 22.94
N GLN A 132 17.19 -4.99 21.89
CA GLN A 132 18.44 -4.27 21.72
C GLN A 132 18.22 -2.76 21.65
N TRP A 133 17.17 -2.32 20.94
CA TRP A 133 16.82 -0.90 20.86
C TRP A 133 16.42 -0.32 22.24
N LEU A 134 15.65 -1.06 23.04
CA LEU A 134 15.21 -0.64 24.38
C LEU A 134 16.35 -0.69 25.41
N ASP A 135 17.12 -1.76 25.42
CA ASP A 135 18.13 -2.05 26.43
C ASP A 135 19.49 -1.39 26.09
N GLY A 136 19.69 -1.01 24.82
CA GLY A 136 20.93 -0.37 24.31
C GLY A 136 21.93 -1.36 23.74
N ASP A 137 22.86 -0.87 22.95
CA ASP A 137 23.92 -1.66 22.33
C ASP A 137 25.06 -1.96 23.30
N PRO A 138 25.65 -3.16 23.26
CA PRO A 138 26.82 -3.49 24.07
C PRO A 138 27.97 -2.51 23.82
N GLY A 139 28.53 -1.95 24.88
CA GLY A 139 29.67 -1.03 24.80
C GLY A 139 29.32 0.41 24.41
N GLN A 140 28.03 0.74 24.26
CA GLN A 140 27.54 2.09 24.05
C GLN A 140 26.99 2.69 25.36
N PRO A 141 26.81 4.03 25.46
CA PRO A 141 26.12 4.66 26.58
C PRO A 141 24.72 4.06 26.76
N ALA A 142 24.31 3.88 28.03
CA ALA A 142 22.97 3.40 28.32
C ALA A 142 21.91 4.35 27.73
N PRO A 143 20.81 3.80 27.15
CA PRO A 143 19.72 4.62 26.65
C PRO A 143 19.06 5.43 27.77
N PRO A 144 18.38 6.55 27.44
CA PRO A 144 17.59 7.29 28.42
C PRO A 144 16.52 6.41 29.04
N THR A 145 16.28 6.55 30.35
CA THR A 145 15.30 5.74 31.10
C THR A 145 13.86 5.94 30.56
N GLU A 146 13.57 7.09 29.99
CA GLU A 146 12.29 7.39 29.35
C GLU A 146 11.99 6.46 28.17
N ARG A 147 13.02 5.87 27.54
CA ARG A 147 12.85 4.93 26.41
C ARG A 147 12.00 3.73 26.78
N GLU A 148 12.06 3.26 28.04
CA GLU A 148 11.23 2.16 28.53
C GLU A 148 9.72 2.48 28.59
N HIS A 149 9.35 3.76 28.47
CA HIS A 149 7.96 4.23 28.52
C HIS A 149 7.49 4.86 27.18
N LEU A 150 8.35 4.82 26.16
CA LEU A 150 8.05 5.35 24.84
C LEU A 150 7.48 4.26 23.91
N ARG A 151 7.49 4.56 22.61
CA ARG A 151 6.99 3.68 21.56
C ARG A 151 7.60 2.27 21.58
N ASN A 152 6.86 1.30 21.11
CA ASN A 152 7.30 -0.06 20.84
C ASN A 152 7.68 -0.90 22.07
N THR A 153 7.49 -0.42 23.31
CA THR A 153 7.86 -1.12 24.54
C THR A 153 7.13 -2.46 24.72
N HIS A 154 5.93 -2.59 24.18
CA HIS A 154 5.15 -3.83 24.24
C HIS A 154 5.52 -4.83 23.14
N TRP A 155 6.45 -4.47 22.23
CA TRP A 155 6.86 -5.28 21.09
C TRP A 155 8.22 -5.96 21.29
N ARG A 156 8.63 -6.25 22.53
CA ARG A 156 9.92 -6.86 22.88
C ARG A 156 10.21 -8.19 22.17
N HIS A 157 9.19 -8.90 21.70
CA HIS A 157 9.34 -10.15 20.94
C HIS A 157 9.75 -9.90 19.47
N LEU A 158 9.62 -8.67 18.98
CA LEU A 158 9.90 -8.34 17.59
C LEU A 158 11.41 -8.25 17.36
N SER A 159 11.91 -9.07 16.44
CA SER A 159 13.31 -9.12 16.06
C SER A 159 13.42 -9.43 14.57
N ASN A 160 13.84 -8.45 13.81
CA ASN A 160 14.01 -8.52 12.36
C ASN A 160 15.47 -8.76 12.01
N CYS A 161 15.72 -9.73 11.14
CA CYS A 161 16.99 -9.91 10.43
C CYS A 161 16.65 -10.62 9.11
N ASP A 162 16.01 -9.88 8.21
CA ASP A 162 15.42 -10.43 7.00
C ASP A 162 15.65 -9.50 5.81
N ILE A 163 15.59 -10.07 4.61
CA ILE A 163 15.48 -9.27 3.38
C ILE A 163 14.03 -8.84 3.25
N VAL A 164 13.80 -7.53 3.28
CA VAL A 164 12.47 -6.91 3.22
C VAL A 164 12.36 -6.04 1.98
N SER A 165 11.20 -6.05 1.34
CA SER A 165 10.85 -5.08 0.33
C SER A 165 10.51 -3.76 1.01
N MET A 166 11.36 -2.74 0.83
CA MET A 166 11.17 -1.44 1.49
C MET A 166 10.14 -0.58 0.75
N PRO A 167 9.39 0.26 1.47
CA PRO A 167 8.49 1.25 0.86
C PRO A 167 9.25 2.21 -0.07
N ASP A 168 10.39 2.70 0.38
CA ASP A 168 11.35 3.50 -0.37
C ASP A 168 12.75 3.28 0.19
N THR A 169 13.81 3.48 -0.64
CA THR A 169 15.20 3.23 -0.24
C THR A 169 15.85 4.40 0.50
N TRP A 170 15.25 5.57 0.49
CA TRP A 170 15.81 6.81 1.04
C TRP A 170 14.98 7.39 2.18
N GLU A 171 13.69 7.61 1.93
CA GLU A 171 12.81 8.30 2.87
C GLU A 171 12.19 7.33 3.88
N TYR A 172 11.82 6.12 3.42
CA TYR A 172 11.22 5.08 4.25
C TYR A 172 11.99 3.75 4.18
N PRO A 173 13.29 3.74 4.53
CA PRO A 173 14.11 2.52 4.47
C PRO A 173 13.87 1.61 5.67
N TRP A 174 12.62 1.36 6.01
CA TRP A 174 12.20 0.59 7.15
C TRP A 174 10.92 -0.20 6.90
N TYR A 175 10.48 -0.92 7.91
CA TYR A 175 9.31 -1.76 7.88
C TYR A 175 8.01 -0.95 7.74
N ALA A 176 7.13 -1.37 6.81
CA ALA A 176 5.77 -0.85 6.65
C ALA A 176 4.84 -1.96 6.14
N SER A 177 3.85 -2.34 6.94
CA SER A 177 3.10 -3.58 6.70
C SER A 177 2.09 -3.50 5.56
N TRP A 178 1.31 -2.43 5.45
CA TRP A 178 0.32 -2.36 4.38
C TRP A 178 0.94 -2.08 3.01
N ASP A 179 2.01 -1.29 2.96
CA ASP A 179 2.84 -1.10 1.76
C ASP A 179 3.32 -2.43 1.21
N LEU A 180 3.83 -3.30 2.10
CA LEU A 180 4.34 -4.61 1.73
C LEU A 180 3.26 -5.50 1.09
N GLY A 181 2.00 -5.36 1.48
CA GLY A 181 0.88 -6.04 0.85
C GLY A 181 0.76 -5.68 -0.64
N PHE A 182 0.79 -4.41 -0.98
CA PHE A 182 0.73 -3.92 -2.37
C PHE A 182 2.00 -4.27 -3.16
N GLN A 183 3.16 -4.14 -2.54
CA GLN A 183 4.44 -4.52 -3.14
C GLN A 183 4.47 -6.00 -3.50
N ALA A 184 4.00 -6.88 -2.60
CA ALA A 184 3.93 -8.31 -2.84
C ALA A 184 3.06 -8.65 -4.06
N VAL A 185 1.96 -7.94 -4.27
CA VAL A 185 1.10 -8.11 -5.45
C VAL A 185 1.84 -7.74 -6.74
N ALA A 186 2.63 -6.65 -6.75
CA ALA A 186 3.45 -6.31 -7.90
C ALA A 186 4.63 -7.29 -8.09
N PHE A 187 5.28 -7.73 -7.00
CA PHE A 187 6.34 -8.73 -7.04
C PHE A 187 5.90 -10.07 -7.62
N ALA A 188 4.65 -10.45 -7.44
CA ALA A 188 4.14 -11.73 -7.92
C ALA A 188 4.25 -11.91 -9.45
N LEU A 189 4.43 -10.81 -10.21
CA LEU A 189 4.71 -10.86 -11.64
C LEU A 189 6.10 -11.42 -11.96
N ILE A 190 7.09 -11.16 -11.11
CA ILE A 190 8.50 -11.46 -11.39
C ILE A 190 9.11 -12.48 -10.42
N ASP A 191 8.62 -12.54 -9.18
CA ASP A 191 9.11 -13.42 -8.13
C ASP A 191 7.98 -13.78 -7.14
N PRO A 192 7.04 -14.67 -7.55
CA PRO A 192 5.94 -15.09 -6.67
C PRO A 192 6.45 -15.77 -5.39
N GLY A 193 7.62 -16.42 -5.44
CA GLY A 193 8.25 -17.04 -4.27
C GLY A 193 8.62 -16.01 -3.23
N PHE A 194 9.29 -14.91 -3.61
CA PHE A 194 9.63 -13.82 -2.71
C PHE A 194 8.35 -13.09 -2.21
N ALA A 195 7.38 -12.83 -3.10
CA ALA A 195 6.10 -12.23 -2.70
C ALA A 195 5.40 -13.02 -1.57
N LYS A 196 5.30 -14.35 -1.72
CA LYS A 196 4.76 -15.23 -0.67
C LYS A 196 5.58 -15.19 0.61
N GLN A 197 6.91 -15.17 0.50
CA GLN A 197 7.81 -15.08 1.66
C GLN A 197 7.61 -13.78 2.43
N GLN A 198 7.45 -12.64 1.74
CA GLN A 198 7.19 -11.35 2.37
C GLN A 198 5.87 -11.34 3.14
N LEU A 199 4.79 -11.86 2.56
CA LEU A 199 3.50 -11.96 3.24
C LEU A 199 3.55 -12.90 4.45
N LEU A 200 4.24 -14.05 4.33
CA LEU A 200 4.45 -14.97 5.44
C LEU A 200 5.34 -14.39 6.55
N LEU A 201 6.28 -13.50 6.19
CA LEU A 201 7.18 -12.87 7.15
C LEU A 201 6.42 -12.11 8.22
N LEU A 202 5.43 -11.31 7.81
CA LEU A 202 4.66 -10.44 8.69
C LEU A 202 3.82 -11.18 9.73
N VAL A 203 3.46 -12.41 9.46
CA VAL A 203 2.64 -13.24 10.35
C VAL A 203 3.46 -14.22 11.19
N LYS A 204 4.81 -14.15 11.14
CA LYS A 204 5.68 -14.94 12.02
C LYS A 204 5.60 -14.45 13.46
N ASP A 205 5.84 -15.35 14.39
CA ASP A 205 5.74 -15.10 15.84
C ASP A 205 6.72 -14.02 16.34
N ARG A 206 7.82 -13.78 15.61
CA ARG A 206 8.80 -12.73 15.90
C ARG A 206 8.45 -11.37 15.27
N PHE A 207 7.33 -11.27 14.54
CA PHE A 207 6.79 -10.04 13.96
C PHE A 207 5.41 -9.74 14.54
N MET A 208 4.45 -10.67 14.34
CA MET A 208 3.09 -10.51 14.80
C MET A 208 3.02 -10.53 16.33
N HIS A 209 2.35 -9.55 16.91
CA HIS A 209 2.13 -9.51 18.35
C HIS A 209 1.31 -10.73 18.83
N PRO A 210 1.53 -11.27 20.06
CA PRO A 210 0.75 -12.40 20.59
C PRO A 210 -0.76 -12.19 20.62
N ASN A 211 -1.25 -10.93 20.64
CA ASN A 211 -2.68 -10.62 20.55
C ASN A 211 -3.24 -10.70 19.12
N GLY A 212 -2.41 -11.01 18.13
CA GLY A 212 -2.79 -11.10 16.70
C GLY A 212 -2.57 -9.82 15.89
N GLN A 213 -2.12 -8.74 16.49
CA GLN A 213 -1.83 -7.50 15.78
C GLN A 213 -0.60 -7.65 14.88
N LEU A 214 -0.70 -7.21 13.62
CA LEU A 214 0.48 -7.03 12.77
C LEU A 214 1.19 -5.72 13.14
N PRO A 215 2.53 -5.69 13.13
CA PRO A 215 3.26 -4.45 13.38
C PRO A 215 3.02 -3.49 12.22
N ALA A 216 2.62 -2.24 12.50
CA ALA A 216 2.28 -1.27 11.46
C ALA A 216 3.52 -0.78 10.71
N TYR A 217 4.42 -0.12 11.41
CA TYR A 217 5.70 0.39 10.89
C TYR A 217 6.69 0.61 12.05
N GLU A 218 7.98 0.71 11.75
CA GLU A 218 9.04 0.73 12.78
C GLU A 218 8.82 1.77 13.89
N TRP A 219 8.38 2.96 13.52
CA TRP A 219 8.22 4.05 14.48
C TRP A 219 7.05 3.83 15.44
N ARG A 220 6.05 3.06 15.02
CA ARG A 220 4.88 2.80 15.85
C ARG A 220 4.22 1.47 15.46
N PHE A 221 4.74 0.37 15.98
CA PHE A 221 4.21 -0.97 15.69
C PHE A 221 2.77 -1.18 16.14
N ASP A 222 2.33 -0.48 17.19
CA ASP A 222 0.99 -0.59 17.78
C ASP A 222 -0.07 0.27 17.06
N ASP A 223 0.30 0.98 16.00
CA ASP A 223 -0.65 1.70 15.17
C ASP A 223 -1.49 0.74 14.30
N ALA A 224 -2.59 1.21 13.74
CA ALA A 224 -3.46 0.41 12.89
C ALA A 224 -3.31 0.80 11.43
N ASN A 225 -2.78 -0.10 10.61
CA ASN A 225 -2.78 0.01 9.16
C ASN A 225 -3.91 -0.81 8.54
N PRO A 226 -4.41 -0.46 7.34
CA PRO A 226 -5.45 -1.22 6.67
C PRO A 226 -5.13 -2.71 6.55
N PRO A 227 -6.09 -3.63 6.81
CA PRO A 227 -5.85 -5.06 6.77
C PRO A 227 -5.86 -5.62 5.34
N VAL A 228 -4.93 -5.18 4.50
CA VAL A 228 -4.81 -5.59 3.09
C VAL A 228 -4.19 -6.97 2.88
N HIS A 229 -3.75 -7.64 3.96
CA HIS A 229 -2.96 -8.88 3.87
C HIS A 229 -3.71 -10.02 3.20
N ALA A 230 -4.98 -10.27 3.55
CA ALA A 230 -5.74 -11.37 2.94
C ALA A 230 -5.97 -11.11 1.45
N TRP A 231 -6.31 -9.87 1.07
CA TRP A 231 -6.41 -9.46 -0.31
C TRP A 231 -5.09 -9.70 -1.07
N ALA A 232 -3.96 -9.26 -0.52
CA ALA A 232 -2.66 -9.45 -1.15
C ALA A 232 -2.31 -10.94 -1.31
N CYS A 233 -2.56 -11.78 -0.28
CA CYS A 233 -2.34 -13.21 -0.35
C CYS A 233 -3.18 -13.88 -1.44
N TRP A 234 -4.45 -13.49 -1.55
CA TRP A 234 -5.34 -13.99 -2.58
C TRP A 234 -4.87 -13.58 -3.98
N ARG A 235 -4.46 -12.30 -4.16
CA ARG A 235 -3.96 -11.80 -5.46
C ARG A 235 -2.66 -12.48 -5.88
N VAL A 236 -1.70 -12.65 -4.97
CA VAL A 236 -0.45 -13.37 -5.24
C VAL A 236 -0.72 -14.83 -5.62
N TYR A 237 -1.63 -15.51 -4.90
CA TYR A 237 -2.05 -16.87 -5.24
C TYR A 237 -2.67 -16.95 -6.65
N GLN A 238 -3.55 -16.03 -7.00
CA GLN A 238 -4.21 -15.99 -8.31
C GLN A 238 -3.22 -15.74 -9.44
N GLN A 239 -2.29 -14.81 -9.25
CA GLN A 239 -1.26 -14.49 -10.25
C GLN A 239 -0.32 -15.69 -10.48
N GLU A 240 0.18 -16.32 -9.42
CA GLU A 240 0.99 -17.53 -9.55
C GLU A 240 0.23 -18.64 -10.27
N LYS A 241 -1.02 -18.87 -9.90
CA LYS A 241 -1.88 -19.86 -10.56
C LYS A 241 -2.11 -19.55 -12.04
N SER A 242 -2.24 -18.26 -12.40
CA SER A 242 -2.36 -17.84 -13.80
C SER A 242 -1.07 -18.06 -14.59
N LEU A 243 0.09 -17.79 -13.98
CA LEU A 243 1.39 -17.94 -14.62
C LEU A 243 1.84 -19.39 -14.76
N THR A 244 1.60 -20.22 -13.75
CA THR A 244 2.13 -21.59 -13.66
C THR A 244 1.09 -22.67 -13.94
N GLY A 245 -0.20 -22.33 -13.97
CA GLY A 245 -1.32 -23.26 -14.04
C GLY A 245 -1.66 -23.94 -12.70
N VAL A 246 -0.85 -23.74 -11.65
CA VAL A 246 -1.02 -24.39 -10.34
C VAL A 246 -0.98 -23.33 -9.23
N GLY A 247 -1.99 -23.34 -8.35
CA GLY A 247 -2.01 -22.49 -7.17
C GLY A 247 -1.39 -23.16 -5.94
N ASP A 248 -0.61 -22.42 -5.17
CA ASP A 248 0.03 -22.89 -3.94
C ASP A 248 -0.95 -22.87 -2.76
N LEU A 249 -1.71 -23.97 -2.61
CA LEU A 249 -2.66 -24.13 -1.51
C LEU A 249 -1.98 -24.23 -0.13
N ASP A 250 -0.76 -24.75 -0.08
CA ASP A 250 -0.03 -24.87 1.20
C ASP A 250 0.40 -23.47 1.70
N PHE A 251 0.74 -22.55 0.80
CA PHE A 251 0.93 -21.14 1.13
C PHE A 251 -0.36 -20.52 1.68
N LEU A 252 -1.49 -20.68 0.98
CA LEU A 252 -2.77 -20.14 1.43
C LEU A 252 -3.19 -20.68 2.80
N GLU A 253 -3.03 -21.98 3.03
CA GLU A 253 -3.40 -22.61 4.29
C GLU A 253 -2.54 -22.11 5.45
N ARG A 254 -1.20 -22.02 5.24
CA ARG A 254 -0.27 -21.51 6.26
C ARG A 254 -0.60 -20.07 6.67
N ILE A 255 -0.80 -19.19 5.71
CA ILE A 255 -1.07 -17.78 6.00
C ILE A 255 -2.46 -17.59 6.58
N PHE A 256 -3.45 -18.34 6.10
CA PHE A 256 -4.81 -18.28 6.58
C PHE A 256 -4.94 -18.54 8.08
N HIS A 257 -4.27 -19.57 8.60
CA HIS A 257 -4.27 -19.88 10.03
C HIS A 257 -3.73 -18.71 10.89
N LYS A 258 -2.72 -18.01 10.40
CA LYS A 258 -2.18 -16.83 11.10
C LYS A 258 -3.09 -15.61 10.97
N LEU A 259 -3.69 -15.41 9.80
CA LEU A 259 -4.63 -14.32 9.58
C LEU A 259 -5.93 -14.45 10.39
N LEU A 260 -6.32 -15.66 10.81
CA LEU A 260 -7.41 -15.85 11.77
C LEU A 260 -7.15 -15.12 13.09
N LEU A 261 -5.91 -15.15 13.59
CA LEU A 261 -5.51 -14.43 14.81
C LEU A 261 -5.59 -12.92 14.59
N ASN A 262 -5.10 -12.46 13.44
CA ASN A 262 -5.15 -11.04 13.09
C ASN A 262 -6.60 -10.56 12.91
N PHE A 263 -7.45 -11.33 12.26
CA PHE A 263 -8.87 -11.00 12.14
C PHE A 263 -9.54 -10.88 13.51
N SER A 264 -9.21 -11.78 14.45
CA SER A 264 -9.73 -11.70 15.82
C SER A 264 -9.34 -10.40 16.52
N TRP A 265 -8.11 -9.92 16.30
CA TRP A 265 -7.68 -8.63 16.81
C TRP A 265 -8.52 -7.48 16.22
N TRP A 266 -8.79 -7.50 14.91
CA TRP A 266 -9.60 -6.49 14.23
C TRP A 266 -11.05 -6.44 14.73
N VAL A 267 -11.74 -7.57 14.81
CA VAL A 267 -13.14 -7.61 15.24
C VAL A 267 -13.33 -7.28 16.72
N ASN A 268 -12.26 -7.26 17.50
CA ASN A 268 -12.29 -6.79 18.90
C ASN A 268 -12.08 -5.27 19.04
N ARG A 269 -11.78 -4.55 17.96
CA ARG A 269 -11.66 -3.08 17.91
C ARG A 269 -12.95 -2.41 17.40
N LYS A 270 -14.06 -2.93 17.80
CA LYS A 270 -15.37 -2.39 17.46
C LYS A 270 -15.82 -1.35 18.49
N ASP A 271 -16.89 -0.62 18.13
CA ASP A 271 -17.55 0.36 18.98
C ASP A 271 -17.90 -0.19 20.38
N ALA A 272 -17.94 0.70 21.37
CA ALA A 272 -18.22 0.35 22.76
C ALA A 272 -19.57 -0.34 22.95
N GLU A 273 -20.54 -0.07 22.07
CA GLU A 273 -21.88 -0.64 22.10
C GLU A 273 -21.97 -2.01 21.40
N GLY A 274 -20.90 -2.45 20.76
CA GLY A 274 -20.81 -3.75 20.08
C GLY A 274 -21.61 -3.86 18.79
N ARG A 275 -21.91 -2.73 18.14
CA ARG A 275 -22.66 -2.65 16.87
C ARG A 275 -21.88 -3.17 15.65
N ASN A 276 -20.61 -3.47 15.78
CA ASN A 276 -19.66 -3.90 14.75
C ASN A 276 -19.19 -2.77 13.81
N LEU A 277 -19.21 -1.52 14.26
CA LEU A 277 -18.51 -0.42 13.63
C LEU A 277 -17.08 -0.33 14.18
N PHE A 278 -16.15 0.07 13.33
CA PHE A 278 -14.75 0.24 13.74
C PHE A 278 -14.56 1.61 14.39
N GLN A 279 -13.91 1.65 15.56
CA GLN A 279 -13.57 2.86 16.28
C GLN A 279 -12.07 2.94 16.57
N GLY A 280 -11.48 4.08 16.29
CA GLY A 280 -10.13 4.44 16.71
C GLY A 280 -9.01 3.73 15.97
N GLY A 281 -8.48 4.37 14.95
CA GLY A 281 -7.29 3.95 14.25
C GLY A 281 -6.84 4.94 13.19
N PHE A 282 -5.53 5.04 13.02
CA PHE A 282 -4.88 5.91 12.03
C PHE A 282 -5.19 5.47 10.59
N LEU A 283 -5.07 4.19 10.32
CA LEU A 283 -5.34 3.55 9.02
C LEU A 283 -4.48 4.06 7.85
N GLY A 284 -3.28 4.56 8.13
CA GLY A 284 -2.32 4.96 7.11
C GLY A 284 -2.68 6.22 6.30
N LEU A 285 -3.70 6.98 6.72
CA LEU A 285 -4.21 8.13 5.99
C LEU A 285 -3.87 9.44 6.73
N ASP A 286 -2.64 9.92 6.55
CA ASP A 286 -2.20 11.17 7.16
C ASP A 286 -3.15 12.32 6.79
N ASN A 287 -3.44 13.18 7.73
CA ASN A 287 -4.26 14.39 7.59
C ASN A 287 -5.63 14.27 6.89
N ILE A 288 -6.14 13.06 6.63
CA ILE A 288 -7.41 12.86 5.91
C ILE A 288 -8.63 13.44 6.65
N ALA A 289 -8.62 13.41 7.97
CA ALA A 289 -9.72 13.84 8.83
C ALA A 289 -9.55 15.29 9.31
N LEU A 290 -10.51 15.76 10.11
CA LEU A 290 -10.44 17.06 10.79
C LEU A 290 -9.49 17.08 11.98
N PHE A 291 -9.19 15.91 12.55
CA PHE A 291 -8.32 15.71 13.70
C PHE A 291 -7.34 14.58 13.44
N ASP A 292 -6.27 14.57 14.22
CA ASP A 292 -5.26 13.50 14.15
C ASP A 292 -5.87 12.18 14.64
N ARG A 293 -6.01 11.21 13.72
CA ARG A 293 -6.59 9.89 14.01
C ARG A 293 -5.65 8.98 14.83
N SER A 294 -4.37 9.36 14.97
CA SER A 294 -3.40 8.69 15.84
C SER A 294 -3.46 9.17 17.28
N ALA A 295 -4.09 10.34 17.52
CA ALA A 295 -4.25 10.93 18.84
C ALA A 295 -5.59 10.54 19.46
N PRO A 296 -5.67 10.44 20.81
CA PRO A 296 -6.96 10.27 21.48
C PRO A 296 -7.86 11.49 21.21
N LEU A 297 -9.13 11.22 20.98
CA LEU A 297 -10.15 12.26 20.92
C LEU A 297 -10.32 12.92 22.29
N PRO A 298 -10.92 14.13 22.38
CA PRO A 298 -11.29 14.73 23.66
C PRO A 298 -12.17 13.80 24.49
N ASP A 299 -12.12 13.95 25.82
CA ASP A 299 -12.83 13.07 26.74
C ASP A 299 -14.34 13.00 26.42
N GLY A 300 -14.84 11.78 26.32
CA GLY A 300 -16.25 11.50 26.04
C GLY A 300 -16.65 11.54 24.56
N PHE A 301 -15.73 11.90 23.64
CA PHE A 301 -15.96 11.79 22.20
C PHE A 301 -15.53 10.42 21.69
N THR A 302 -16.30 9.86 20.75
CA THR A 302 -15.91 8.67 19.98
C THR A 302 -16.21 8.87 18.50
N LEU A 303 -15.53 8.10 17.64
CA LEU A 303 -15.65 8.21 16.18
C LEU A 303 -15.92 6.85 15.56
N ASP A 304 -17.06 6.70 14.93
CA ASP A 304 -17.34 5.57 14.05
C ASP A 304 -16.71 5.85 12.68
N GLN A 305 -15.80 4.97 12.23
CA GLN A 305 -15.02 5.19 11.02
C GLN A 305 -15.55 4.38 9.83
N ALA A 306 -15.87 5.08 8.74
CA ALA A 306 -16.40 4.46 7.53
C ALA A 306 -15.34 3.61 6.79
N ASP A 307 -14.11 4.11 6.70
CA ASP A 307 -12.99 3.36 6.09
C ASP A 307 -12.61 2.13 6.92
N GLY A 308 -12.44 2.28 8.23
CA GLY A 308 -12.09 1.17 9.11
C GLY A 308 -13.13 0.05 9.06
N THR A 309 -14.41 0.43 9.10
CA THR A 309 -15.53 -0.51 8.99
C THR A 309 -15.55 -1.21 7.62
N ALA A 310 -15.33 -0.46 6.53
CA ALA A 310 -15.23 -1.00 5.18
C ALA A 310 -14.04 -1.97 5.03
N TRP A 311 -12.87 -1.62 5.57
CA TRP A 311 -11.69 -2.48 5.56
C TRP A 311 -11.92 -3.80 6.28
N VAL A 312 -12.58 -3.80 7.45
CA VAL A 312 -12.88 -5.05 8.17
C VAL A 312 -13.90 -5.90 7.42
N ALA A 313 -14.88 -5.27 6.74
CA ALA A 313 -15.82 -5.98 5.87
C ALA A 313 -15.11 -6.63 4.67
N ALA A 314 -14.23 -5.90 3.98
CA ALA A 314 -13.42 -6.43 2.88
C ALA A 314 -12.55 -7.58 3.36
N TYR A 315 -11.88 -7.43 4.51
CA TYR A 315 -11.06 -8.47 5.12
C TYR A 315 -11.85 -9.76 5.41
N ALA A 316 -13.09 -9.63 5.92
CA ALA A 316 -13.95 -10.78 6.14
C ALA A 316 -14.27 -11.51 4.82
N LEU A 317 -14.57 -10.77 3.74
CA LEU A 317 -14.83 -11.35 2.41
C LEU A 317 -13.59 -12.00 1.80
N ASP A 318 -12.41 -11.41 1.94
CA ASP A 318 -11.16 -11.98 1.44
C ASP A 318 -10.79 -13.28 2.17
N LEU A 319 -10.95 -13.31 3.50
CA LEU A 319 -10.76 -14.54 4.29
C LEU A 319 -11.81 -15.60 3.96
N MET A 320 -13.05 -15.21 3.73
CA MET A 320 -14.07 -16.13 3.24
C MET A 320 -13.65 -16.73 1.90
N ARG A 321 -13.14 -15.92 0.99
CA ARG A 321 -12.68 -16.35 -0.34
C ARG A 321 -11.55 -17.38 -0.24
N ILE A 322 -10.56 -17.11 0.60
CA ILE A 322 -9.46 -18.04 0.86
C ILE A 322 -10.01 -19.35 1.47
N ALA A 323 -10.91 -19.25 2.46
CA ALA A 323 -11.52 -20.42 3.09
C ALA A 323 -12.29 -21.29 2.08
N LEU A 324 -13.03 -20.69 1.14
CA LEU A 324 -13.72 -21.41 0.07
C LEU A 324 -12.76 -22.12 -0.90
N GLU A 325 -11.61 -21.52 -1.22
CA GLU A 325 -10.58 -22.19 -2.02
C GLU A 325 -9.98 -23.40 -1.28
N LEU A 326 -9.65 -23.23 0.00
CA LEU A 326 -9.16 -24.31 0.87
C LEU A 326 -10.20 -25.41 1.09
N ALA A 327 -11.49 -25.06 1.12
CA ALA A 327 -12.59 -25.99 1.27
C ALA A 327 -12.69 -27.00 0.11
N LYS A 328 -12.16 -26.67 -1.07
CA LYS A 328 -12.07 -27.61 -2.21
C LYS A 328 -11.19 -28.82 -1.88
N ARG A 329 -10.20 -28.64 -0.99
CA ARG A 329 -9.30 -29.71 -0.51
C ARG A 329 -9.77 -30.32 0.81
N ASN A 330 -10.32 -29.49 1.72
CA ASN A 330 -10.73 -29.93 3.06
C ASN A 330 -12.02 -29.22 3.50
N GLY A 331 -13.10 -29.98 3.59
CA GLY A 331 -14.46 -29.48 3.92
C GLY A 331 -14.58 -28.77 5.29
N VAL A 332 -13.61 -28.91 6.20
CA VAL A 332 -13.58 -28.19 7.49
C VAL A 332 -13.58 -26.67 7.27
N TYR A 333 -13.00 -26.19 6.19
CA TYR A 333 -12.96 -24.75 5.88
C TYR A 333 -14.32 -24.16 5.48
N VAL A 334 -15.32 -24.98 5.18
CA VAL A 334 -16.70 -24.51 4.92
C VAL A 334 -17.28 -23.83 6.16
N ASP A 335 -17.06 -24.38 7.35
CA ASP A 335 -17.55 -23.81 8.61
C ASP A 335 -16.96 -22.43 8.87
N ILE A 336 -15.68 -22.27 8.56
CA ILE A 336 -14.96 -21.00 8.73
C ILE A 336 -15.42 -20.00 7.68
N ALA A 337 -15.66 -20.42 6.43
CA ALA A 337 -16.18 -19.55 5.39
C ALA A 337 -17.57 -18.99 5.77
N VAL A 338 -18.45 -19.83 6.33
CA VAL A 338 -19.76 -19.39 6.87
C VAL A 338 -19.58 -18.38 7.99
N LYS A 339 -18.60 -18.56 8.88
CA LYS A 339 -18.33 -17.63 9.97
C LYS A 339 -17.89 -16.24 9.46
N PHE A 340 -17.07 -16.17 8.42
CA PHE A 340 -16.71 -14.90 7.79
C PHE A 340 -17.89 -14.24 7.08
N PHE A 341 -18.75 -15.02 6.45
CA PHE A 341 -20.01 -14.52 5.89
C PHE A 341 -20.89 -13.88 6.97
N GLU A 342 -21.05 -14.52 8.12
CA GLU A 342 -21.78 -13.96 9.26
C GLU A 342 -21.18 -12.64 9.72
N HIS A 343 -19.84 -12.56 9.90
CA HIS A 343 -19.17 -11.33 10.27
C HIS A 343 -19.39 -10.21 9.24
N PHE A 344 -19.26 -10.52 7.96
CA PHE A 344 -19.56 -9.57 6.90
C PHE A 344 -20.98 -9.02 6.99
N LEU A 345 -21.98 -9.89 7.22
CA LEU A 345 -23.37 -9.45 7.35
C LEU A 345 -23.63 -8.57 8.56
N TYR A 346 -23.02 -8.87 9.71
CA TYR A 346 -23.14 -8.00 10.88
C TYR A 346 -22.55 -6.60 10.61
N ILE A 347 -21.40 -6.54 9.93
CA ILE A 347 -20.78 -5.26 9.54
C ILE A 347 -21.65 -4.53 8.50
N ALA A 348 -22.16 -5.26 7.50
CA ALA A 348 -23.05 -4.68 6.49
C ALA A 348 -24.37 -4.15 7.12
N GLY A 349 -24.86 -4.81 8.16
CA GLY A 349 -25.99 -4.32 8.96
C GLY A 349 -25.67 -3.01 9.65
N ALA A 350 -24.54 -2.95 10.31
CA ALA A 350 -24.10 -1.77 11.05
C ALA A 350 -23.88 -0.56 10.14
N ILE A 351 -23.13 -0.70 9.07
CA ILE A 351 -22.79 0.42 8.16
C ILE A 351 -24.01 0.98 7.41
N ASN A 352 -25.01 0.12 7.12
CA ASN A 352 -26.17 0.47 6.32
C ASN A 352 -27.43 0.81 7.15
N ARG A 353 -27.35 0.81 8.48
CA ARG A 353 -28.48 1.09 9.37
C ARG A 353 -29.68 0.15 9.13
N VAL A 354 -29.59 -1.04 9.62
CA VAL A 354 -30.70 -2.02 9.54
C VAL A 354 -31.62 -1.92 10.74
N ASP A 355 -31.15 -1.40 11.87
CA ASP A 355 -31.94 -1.15 13.07
C ASP A 355 -32.36 0.34 13.12
N GLU A 356 -33.66 0.61 13.27
CA GLU A 356 -34.22 1.97 13.34
C GLU A 356 -33.67 2.79 14.54
N SER A 357 -33.09 2.12 15.53
CA SER A 357 -32.51 2.73 16.72
C SER A 357 -31.06 3.21 16.53
N ALA A 358 -30.36 2.80 15.47
CA ALA A 358 -28.96 3.09 15.22
C ALA A 358 -28.76 4.02 14.02
N GLU A 359 -27.80 4.94 14.11
CA GLU A 359 -27.36 5.75 12.97
C GLU A 359 -26.32 4.97 12.16
N GLY A 360 -26.57 4.78 10.86
CA GLY A 360 -25.62 4.20 9.93
C GLY A 360 -24.60 5.23 9.45
N LEU A 361 -23.59 4.77 8.69
CA LEU A 361 -22.57 5.66 8.13
C LEU A 361 -22.92 6.21 6.74
N TRP A 362 -24.04 5.77 6.16
CA TRP A 362 -24.57 6.26 4.89
C TRP A 362 -25.47 7.48 5.09
N ASP A 363 -25.10 8.61 4.49
CA ASP A 363 -25.92 9.81 4.45
C ASP A 363 -26.85 9.78 3.22
N GLU A 364 -28.17 9.72 3.44
CA GLU A 364 -29.17 9.64 2.37
C GLU A 364 -29.31 10.97 1.59
N GLN A 365 -28.99 12.11 2.21
CA GLN A 365 -29.06 13.41 1.55
C GLN A 365 -27.90 13.58 0.56
N ASP A 366 -26.69 13.27 1.01
CA ASP A 366 -25.48 13.41 0.21
C ASP A 366 -25.19 12.17 -0.66
N GLN A 367 -25.85 11.05 -0.40
CA GLN A 367 -25.61 9.76 -1.05
C GLN A 367 -24.12 9.36 -0.96
N PHE A 368 -23.58 9.43 0.26
CA PHE A 368 -22.19 9.20 0.54
C PHE A 368 -21.98 8.61 1.93
N PHE A 369 -20.85 7.89 2.16
CA PHE A 369 -20.49 7.42 3.49
C PHE A 369 -19.63 8.45 4.22
N TYR A 370 -19.89 8.64 5.52
CA TYR A 370 -19.14 9.53 6.38
C TYR A 370 -18.77 8.86 7.70
N ASP A 371 -17.67 9.30 8.29
CA ASP A 371 -17.41 9.06 9.70
C ASP A 371 -18.47 9.78 10.53
N VAL A 372 -18.84 9.21 11.69
CA VAL A 372 -19.80 9.80 12.60
C VAL A 372 -19.15 10.08 13.95
N LEU A 373 -19.14 11.36 14.35
CA LEU A 373 -18.63 11.80 15.63
C LEU A 373 -19.75 11.76 16.68
N HIS A 374 -19.54 10.98 17.73
CA HIS A 374 -20.40 10.93 18.90
C HIS A 374 -19.91 11.92 19.95
N ARG A 375 -20.80 12.79 20.39
CA ARG A 375 -20.52 13.84 21.39
C ARG A 375 -20.92 13.37 22.79
N PRO A 376 -20.29 13.91 23.86
CA PRO A 376 -20.63 13.55 25.26
C PRO A 376 -22.07 13.85 25.66
N ASP A 377 -22.74 14.80 24.98
CA ASP A 377 -24.15 15.20 25.19
C ASP A 377 -25.15 14.24 24.52
N GLY A 378 -24.66 13.26 23.75
CA GLY A 378 -25.46 12.27 23.04
C GLY A 378 -25.82 12.65 21.60
N ASP A 379 -25.40 13.83 21.13
CA ASP A 379 -25.56 14.21 19.73
C ASP A 379 -24.55 13.43 18.84
N ASN A 380 -25.04 13.01 17.68
CA ASN A 380 -24.25 12.32 16.67
C ASN A 380 -24.16 13.20 15.43
N GLU A 381 -22.96 13.41 14.93
CA GLU A 381 -22.72 14.35 13.82
C GLU A 381 -21.90 13.68 12.71
N PRO A 382 -22.46 13.48 11.49
CA PRO A 382 -21.70 13.00 10.35
C PRO A 382 -20.67 14.04 9.91
N LEU A 383 -19.43 13.61 9.76
CA LEU A 383 -18.34 14.43 9.24
C LEU A 383 -18.44 14.53 7.72
N ARG A 384 -19.25 15.49 7.23
CA ARG A 384 -19.57 15.64 5.79
C ARG A 384 -18.38 16.14 4.95
N LEU A 385 -17.22 15.57 5.18
CA LEU A 385 -16.00 15.79 4.39
C LEU A 385 -15.87 14.66 3.39
N ARG A 386 -16.27 14.90 2.14
CA ARG A 386 -16.20 13.87 1.08
C ARG A 386 -14.76 13.58 0.70
N SER A 387 -14.25 12.45 1.18
CA SER A 387 -12.91 11.94 0.92
C SER A 387 -12.98 10.48 0.45
N ILE A 388 -11.83 9.90 0.12
CA ILE A 388 -11.75 8.46 -0.20
C ILE A 388 -12.25 7.56 0.93
N VAL A 389 -12.30 8.04 2.17
CA VAL A 389 -12.90 7.32 3.30
C VAL A 389 -14.29 6.79 2.94
N GLY A 390 -15.12 7.66 2.35
CA GLY A 390 -16.47 7.30 1.94
C GLY A 390 -16.55 6.49 0.62
N LEU A 391 -15.46 6.31 -0.11
CA LEU A 391 -15.38 5.45 -1.29
C LEU A 391 -14.90 4.03 -0.95
N MET A 392 -14.23 3.83 0.19
CA MET A 392 -13.68 2.54 0.60
C MET A 392 -14.73 1.41 0.79
N PRO A 393 -16.01 1.68 1.10
CA PRO A 393 -17.03 0.63 1.08
C PRO A 393 -17.15 -0.14 -0.25
N LEU A 394 -16.65 0.42 -1.38
CA LEU A 394 -16.53 -0.29 -2.66
C LEU A 394 -15.56 -1.49 -2.60
N PHE A 395 -14.57 -1.48 -1.70
CA PHE A 395 -13.58 -2.56 -1.58
C PHE A 395 -14.18 -3.85 -1.05
N ALA A 396 -15.24 -3.76 -0.25
CA ALA A 396 -15.92 -4.92 0.29
C ALA A 396 -16.89 -5.50 -0.74
N VAL A 397 -16.34 -6.17 -1.72
CA VAL A 397 -17.06 -6.84 -2.80
C VAL A 397 -16.41 -8.18 -3.14
N GLN A 398 -17.24 -9.23 -3.26
CA GLN A 398 -16.83 -10.56 -3.72
C GLN A 398 -17.92 -11.17 -4.59
N VAL A 399 -17.48 -11.78 -5.69
CA VAL A 399 -18.36 -12.54 -6.60
C VAL A 399 -18.02 -14.02 -6.48
N LEU A 400 -19.04 -14.82 -6.18
CA LEU A 400 -18.93 -16.28 -6.13
C LEU A 400 -19.42 -16.88 -7.45
N GLU A 401 -18.59 -17.73 -8.05
CA GLU A 401 -18.95 -18.48 -9.26
C GLU A 401 -19.96 -19.58 -8.94
N GLN A 402 -20.85 -19.90 -9.89
CA GLN A 402 -21.86 -20.94 -9.70
C GLN A 402 -21.29 -22.28 -9.21
N HIS A 403 -20.18 -22.72 -9.80
CA HIS A 403 -19.55 -23.99 -9.45
C HIS A 403 -18.96 -24.00 -8.03
N GLU A 404 -18.60 -22.85 -7.47
CA GLU A 404 -17.98 -22.76 -6.13
C GLU A 404 -18.98 -23.07 -5.03
N HIS A 405 -20.21 -22.54 -5.13
CA HIS A 405 -21.23 -22.81 -4.14
C HIS A 405 -21.96 -24.14 -4.37
N GLN A 406 -22.02 -24.64 -5.60
CA GLN A 406 -22.64 -25.95 -5.91
C GLN A 406 -21.75 -27.13 -5.52
N ASN A 407 -20.42 -26.98 -5.62
CA ASN A 407 -19.46 -28.04 -5.35
C ASN A 407 -19.06 -28.16 -3.87
N LEU A 408 -19.54 -27.27 -2.99
CA LEU A 408 -19.27 -27.32 -1.55
C LEU A 408 -20.49 -27.80 -0.78
N PRO A 409 -20.58 -29.12 -0.44
CA PRO A 409 -21.71 -29.67 0.27
C PRO A 409 -22.01 -28.92 1.58
N GLY A 410 -23.25 -28.53 1.75
CA GLY A 410 -23.71 -27.87 2.97
C GLY A 410 -23.48 -26.36 3.06
N LEU A 411 -22.65 -25.74 2.19
CA LEU A 411 -22.41 -24.28 2.21
C LEU A 411 -23.73 -23.52 2.02
N ALA A 412 -24.43 -23.76 0.91
CA ALA A 412 -25.69 -23.09 0.60
C ALA A 412 -26.75 -23.29 1.71
N GLN A 413 -26.88 -24.50 2.23
CA GLN A 413 -27.82 -24.80 3.31
C GLN A 413 -27.51 -24.01 4.59
N ARG A 414 -26.25 -23.89 4.96
CA ARG A 414 -25.83 -23.14 6.16
C ARG A 414 -26.03 -21.65 5.99
N LEU A 415 -25.64 -21.08 4.83
CA LEU A 415 -25.88 -19.68 4.52
C LEU A 415 -27.39 -19.34 4.55
N LEU A 416 -28.22 -20.18 3.93
CA LEU A 416 -29.68 -20.05 3.96
C LEU A 416 -30.25 -20.20 5.37
N GLY A 417 -29.73 -21.15 6.16
CA GLY A 417 -30.10 -21.33 7.55
C GLY A 417 -29.84 -20.09 8.39
N PHE A 418 -28.66 -19.45 8.23
CA PHE A 418 -28.34 -18.21 8.92
C PHE A 418 -29.30 -17.08 8.52
N LEU A 419 -29.51 -16.87 7.22
CA LEU A 419 -30.40 -15.82 6.71
C LEU A 419 -31.87 -16.03 7.14
N HIS A 420 -32.30 -17.28 7.30
CA HIS A 420 -33.63 -17.57 7.84
C HIS A 420 -33.80 -17.16 9.32
N HIS A 421 -32.72 -17.31 10.11
CA HIS A 421 -32.70 -16.88 11.52
C HIS A 421 -32.50 -15.38 11.70
N ARG A 422 -31.96 -14.69 10.70
CA ARG A 422 -31.67 -13.25 10.71
C ARG A 422 -32.27 -12.57 9.47
N PRO A 423 -33.62 -12.47 9.40
CA PRO A 423 -34.30 -11.87 8.25
C PRO A 423 -34.01 -10.38 8.08
N ASP A 424 -33.64 -9.69 9.16
CA ASP A 424 -33.12 -8.32 9.16
C ASP A 424 -31.88 -8.18 8.29
N LEU A 425 -30.90 -9.07 8.47
CA LEU A 425 -29.67 -9.10 7.68
C LEU A 425 -29.88 -9.70 6.28
N ALA A 426 -30.87 -10.58 6.11
CA ALA A 426 -31.19 -11.16 4.81
C ALA A 426 -31.55 -10.09 3.76
N SER A 427 -32.15 -8.99 4.18
CA SER A 427 -32.48 -7.86 3.30
C SER A 427 -31.24 -7.16 2.72
N LEU A 428 -30.08 -7.28 3.38
CA LEU A 428 -28.79 -6.70 2.93
C LEU A 428 -28.16 -7.50 1.79
N VAL A 429 -28.43 -8.79 1.73
CA VAL A 429 -27.95 -9.69 0.69
C VAL A 429 -29.04 -10.02 -0.33
N SER A 430 -29.92 -9.05 -0.58
CA SER A 430 -31.06 -9.24 -1.51
C SER A 430 -30.63 -9.77 -2.88
N ARG A 431 -29.41 -9.45 -3.31
CA ARG A 431 -28.84 -9.97 -4.57
C ARG A 431 -28.18 -11.34 -4.47
N TRP A 432 -28.12 -11.92 -3.27
CA TRP A 432 -27.71 -13.31 -3.11
C TRP A 432 -28.65 -14.29 -3.83
N TYR A 433 -29.93 -13.95 -3.89
CA TYR A 433 -30.94 -14.75 -4.59
C TYR A 433 -31.17 -14.35 -6.05
N GLU A 434 -30.62 -13.22 -6.47
CA GLU A 434 -30.68 -12.73 -7.83
C GLU A 434 -29.36 -13.11 -8.54
N PRO A 435 -29.37 -14.17 -9.38
CA PRO A 435 -28.14 -14.54 -10.06
C PRO A 435 -27.77 -13.46 -11.08
N GLY A 436 -26.52 -13.02 -11.03
CA GLY A 436 -25.92 -12.19 -12.05
C GLY A 436 -25.54 -12.97 -13.30
N LYS A 437 -24.68 -12.39 -14.14
CA LYS A 437 -24.12 -13.07 -15.32
C LYS A 437 -23.53 -14.43 -14.95
N GLY A 438 -23.92 -15.47 -15.68
CA GLY A 438 -23.42 -16.83 -15.46
C GLY A 438 -23.82 -17.44 -14.11
N ASN A 439 -24.96 -17.05 -13.56
CA ASN A 439 -25.45 -17.47 -12.23
C ASN A 439 -24.49 -17.18 -11.08
N ARG A 440 -23.71 -16.11 -11.19
CA ARG A 440 -22.82 -15.61 -10.13
C ARG A 440 -23.62 -14.97 -9.01
N MET A 441 -23.07 -15.01 -7.81
CA MET A 441 -23.66 -14.43 -6.61
C MET A 441 -22.77 -13.27 -6.14
N LEU A 442 -23.39 -12.16 -5.69
CA LEU A 442 -22.69 -10.97 -5.23
C LEU A 442 -22.81 -10.82 -3.71
N LEU A 443 -21.68 -10.63 -3.06
CA LEU A 443 -21.57 -10.11 -1.70
C LEU A 443 -20.89 -8.73 -1.75
N ALA A 444 -21.58 -7.70 -1.33
CA ALA A 444 -21.05 -6.34 -1.30
C ALA A 444 -21.76 -5.51 -0.22
N LEU A 445 -21.05 -4.53 0.34
CA LEU A 445 -21.64 -3.54 1.27
C LEU A 445 -22.65 -2.65 0.57
N LEU A 446 -22.42 -2.36 -0.72
CA LEU A 446 -23.25 -1.47 -1.51
C LEU A 446 -24.30 -2.24 -2.31
N ARG A 447 -25.52 -1.72 -2.31
CA ARG A 447 -26.60 -2.17 -3.20
C ARG A 447 -26.55 -1.43 -4.52
N GLY A 448 -27.14 -2.00 -5.58
CA GLY A 448 -27.04 -1.48 -6.94
C GLY A 448 -27.30 0.02 -7.11
N GLU A 449 -28.36 0.58 -6.53
CA GLU A 449 -28.66 2.00 -6.64
C GLU A 449 -27.67 2.86 -5.82
N ARG A 450 -27.36 2.48 -4.57
CA ARG A 450 -26.33 3.18 -3.78
C ARG A 450 -24.96 3.09 -4.43
N THR A 451 -24.64 2.00 -5.12
CA THR A 451 -23.40 1.90 -5.92
C THR A 451 -23.41 2.95 -7.02
N LYS A 452 -24.51 3.11 -7.77
CA LYS A 452 -24.62 4.15 -8.82
C LYS A 452 -24.48 5.56 -8.23
N ASP A 453 -25.14 5.82 -7.12
CA ASP A 453 -25.11 7.14 -6.49
C ASP A 453 -23.71 7.52 -6.02
N LEU A 454 -23.00 6.58 -5.39
CA LEU A 454 -21.61 6.77 -4.99
C LEU A 454 -20.69 6.98 -6.21
N LEU A 455 -20.86 6.18 -7.26
CA LEU A 455 -20.08 6.30 -8.49
C LEU A 455 -20.33 7.62 -9.22
N LYS A 456 -21.54 8.20 -9.18
CA LYS A 456 -21.81 9.54 -9.73
C LYS A 456 -20.89 10.61 -9.14
N ARG A 457 -20.57 10.52 -7.82
CA ARG A 457 -19.63 11.44 -7.18
C ARG A 457 -18.19 11.09 -7.48
N MET A 458 -17.84 9.82 -7.44
CA MET A 458 -16.49 9.35 -7.73
C MET A 458 -16.05 9.73 -9.15
N LEU A 459 -16.99 9.71 -10.12
CA LEU A 459 -16.73 9.95 -11.54
C LEU A 459 -17.04 11.40 -11.99
N ASP A 460 -17.23 12.31 -11.03
CA ASP A 460 -17.45 13.73 -11.26
C ASP A 460 -16.11 14.48 -11.24
N GLU A 461 -15.79 15.18 -12.33
CA GLU A 461 -14.54 15.95 -12.45
C GLU A 461 -14.49 17.16 -11.50
N SER A 462 -15.63 17.68 -11.09
CA SER A 462 -15.73 18.72 -10.05
C SER A 462 -15.54 18.20 -8.63
N GLU A 463 -15.52 16.87 -8.46
CA GLU A 463 -15.31 16.23 -7.17
C GLU A 463 -14.02 15.36 -7.18
N PHE A 464 -14.14 14.06 -7.47
CA PHE A 464 -13.02 13.13 -7.31
C PHE A 464 -12.25 12.80 -8.59
N LEU A 465 -12.90 12.82 -9.74
CA LEU A 465 -12.25 12.40 -10.98
C LEU A 465 -11.28 13.49 -11.49
N SER A 466 -10.00 13.14 -11.66
CA SER A 466 -9.02 13.99 -12.33
C SER A 466 -8.55 13.37 -13.64
N ASP A 467 -7.75 14.09 -14.41
CA ASP A 467 -7.13 13.56 -15.62
C ASP A 467 -6.21 12.37 -15.39
N PHE A 468 -5.78 12.16 -14.14
CA PHE A 468 -4.80 11.16 -13.75
C PHE A 468 -5.32 10.10 -12.76
N GLY A 469 -6.59 10.15 -12.35
CA GLY A 469 -7.20 9.18 -11.42
C GLY A 469 -8.17 9.79 -10.43
N ILE A 470 -8.42 9.09 -9.33
CA ILE A 470 -9.35 9.49 -8.27
C ILE A 470 -8.59 10.23 -7.16
N ARG A 471 -8.99 11.46 -6.87
CA ARG A 471 -8.45 12.32 -5.81
C ARG A 471 -8.79 11.77 -4.43
N SER A 472 -7.91 11.95 -3.47
CA SER A 472 -8.13 11.51 -2.09
C SER A 472 -9.15 12.36 -1.30
N LEU A 473 -9.36 13.60 -1.70
CA LEU A 473 -10.42 14.50 -1.20
C LEU A 473 -11.13 15.15 -2.37
N SER A 474 -12.44 15.35 -2.25
CA SER A 474 -13.24 16.03 -3.27
C SER A 474 -12.77 17.47 -3.48
N LYS A 475 -12.59 17.86 -4.76
CA LYS A 475 -12.25 19.22 -5.17
C LYS A 475 -13.31 20.25 -4.75
N ALA A 476 -14.55 19.84 -4.48
CA ALA A 476 -15.58 20.71 -3.94
C ALA A 476 -15.17 21.41 -2.63
N PHE A 477 -14.16 20.89 -1.93
CA PHE A 477 -13.59 21.48 -0.71
C PHE A 477 -12.42 22.46 -0.97
N GLU A 478 -12.31 23.04 -2.16
CA GLU A 478 -11.56 24.30 -2.35
C GLU A 478 -12.09 25.38 -1.39
N GLN A 479 -13.40 25.35 -1.08
CA GLN A 479 -13.99 26.05 0.05
C GLN A 479 -13.88 25.14 1.30
N PRO A 480 -13.14 25.57 2.34
CA PRO A 480 -12.87 24.73 3.49
C PRO A 480 -14.13 24.22 4.20
N PHE A 481 -14.16 22.95 4.53
CA PHE A 481 -15.12 22.42 5.51
C PHE A 481 -14.62 22.75 6.91
N ALA A 482 -15.50 23.30 7.73
CA ALA A 482 -15.18 23.68 9.10
C ALA A 482 -16.24 23.19 10.09
N MET A 483 -15.80 22.78 11.28
CA MET A 483 -16.64 22.23 12.34
C MET A 483 -16.12 22.64 13.71
N GLN A 484 -17.04 22.80 14.68
CA GLN A 484 -16.69 23.07 16.08
C GLN A 484 -16.63 21.75 16.87
N VAL A 485 -15.47 21.43 17.44
CA VAL A 485 -15.28 20.27 18.32
C VAL A 485 -14.58 20.70 19.58
N ASP A 486 -15.16 20.46 20.74
CA ASP A 486 -14.62 20.81 22.05
C ASP A 486 -14.15 22.29 22.13
N GLY A 487 -14.98 23.20 21.62
CA GLY A 487 -14.69 24.64 21.61
C GLY A 487 -13.60 25.10 20.62
N LYS A 488 -13.03 24.19 19.84
CA LYS A 488 -12.04 24.49 18.80
C LYS A 488 -12.68 24.41 17.42
N GLN A 489 -12.36 25.37 16.56
CA GLN A 489 -12.72 25.29 15.15
C GLN A 489 -11.68 24.46 14.42
N LEU A 490 -12.11 23.32 13.88
CA LEU A 490 -11.31 22.47 13.02
C LEU A 490 -11.71 22.69 11.57
N CYS A 491 -10.76 22.61 10.65
CA CYS A 491 -11.04 22.75 9.23
C CYS A 491 -10.20 21.83 8.37
N ALA A 492 -10.75 21.43 7.23
CA ALA A 492 -10.05 20.72 6.17
C ALA A 492 -10.42 21.32 4.82
N ARG A 493 -9.46 21.37 3.90
CA ARG A 493 -9.69 21.86 2.55
C ARG A 493 -8.99 20.96 1.52
N TYR A 494 -9.37 21.12 0.26
CA TYR A 494 -8.70 20.48 -0.85
C TYR A 494 -7.29 21.04 -1.04
N GLU A 495 -6.30 20.18 -0.99
CA GLU A 495 -4.87 20.48 -1.13
C GLU A 495 -4.28 19.48 -2.13
N PRO A 496 -4.23 19.80 -3.44
CA PRO A 496 -3.84 18.84 -4.47
C PRO A 496 -2.35 18.49 -4.48
N ALA A 497 -1.53 19.21 -3.74
CA ALA A 497 -0.07 19.03 -3.64
C ALA A 497 0.35 18.47 -2.27
N GLU A 498 1.55 18.80 -1.82
CA GLU A 498 2.02 18.54 -0.46
C GLU A 498 1.15 19.29 0.55
N SER A 499 1.04 18.76 1.77
CA SER A 499 0.29 19.41 2.85
C SER A 499 0.92 20.76 3.21
N ASP A 500 0.07 21.78 3.36
CA ASP A 500 0.48 23.09 3.88
C ASP A 500 0.46 23.14 5.43
N SER A 501 0.04 22.05 6.06
CA SER A 501 -0.07 21.89 7.51
C SER A 501 1.03 20.95 8.02
N ARG A 502 1.70 21.35 9.11
CA ARG A 502 2.65 20.48 9.83
C ARG A 502 1.97 19.63 10.93
N LEU A 503 0.65 19.65 11.00
CA LEU A 503 -0.13 19.00 12.06
C LEU A 503 0.13 17.49 12.15
N TYR A 504 0.44 16.85 11.02
CA TYR A 504 0.56 15.40 10.88
C TYR A 504 1.99 14.95 10.53
N GLY A 505 2.96 15.85 10.65
CA GLY A 505 4.39 15.52 10.75
C GLY A 505 5.10 14.98 9.53
N GLY A 506 4.46 14.86 8.36
CA GLY A 506 5.06 14.20 7.22
C GLY A 506 4.95 14.96 5.90
N ASN A 507 5.65 14.47 4.88
CA ASN A 507 5.52 14.91 3.49
C ASN A 507 4.23 14.37 2.84
N SER A 508 3.58 13.42 3.49
CA SER A 508 2.38 12.72 3.01
C SER A 508 1.13 13.60 3.15
N ASN A 509 0.30 13.62 2.13
CA ASN A 509 -0.95 14.38 2.11
C ASN A 509 -2.09 13.56 1.50
N TRP A 510 -3.18 13.39 2.26
CA TRP A 510 -4.39 12.69 1.83
C TRP A 510 -5.59 13.63 1.59
N ARG A 511 -5.36 14.94 1.43
CA ARG A 511 -6.40 15.95 1.18
C ARG A 511 -6.47 16.43 -0.27
N GLY A 512 -6.26 15.53 -1.24
CA GLY A 512 -6.44 15.89 -2.64
C GLY A 512 -5.55 15.16 -3.65
N PRO A 513 -4.31 14.75 -3.30
CA PRO A 513 -3.45 14.00 -4.20
C PRO A 513 -4.03 12.65 -4.63
N LEU A 514 -3.37 12.07 -5.63
CA LEU A 514 -3.67 10.74 -6.17
C LEU A 514 -2.74 9.72 -5.52
N TRP A 515 -3.32 8.64 -5.00
CA TRP A 515 -2.60 7.55 -4.35
C TRP A 515 -2.79 6.26 -5.14
N MET A 516 -1.70 5.67 -5.60
CA MET A 516 -1.72 4.48 -6.47
C MET A 516 -2.46 3.30 -5.82
N PRO A 517 -2.19 2.90 -4.55
CA PRO A 517 -2.80 1.72 -3.96
C PRO A 517 -4.33 1.82 -3.88
N ILE A 518 -4.86 2.97 -3.48
CA ILE A 518 -6.31 3.17 -3.36
C ILE A 518 -6.98 3.18 -4.74
N ASN A 519 -6.39 3.89 -5.71
CA ASN A 519 -6.88 3.88 -7.08
C ASN A 519 -6.87 2.47 -7.69
N TYR A 520 -5.81 1.70 -7.43
CA TYR A 520 -5.72 0.32 -7.89
C TYR A 520 -6.84 -0.55 -7.29
N MET A 521 -7.11 -0.43 -6.00
CA MET A 521 -8.20 -1.17 -5.34
C MET A 521 -9.57 -0.76 -5.85
N LEU A 522 -9.81 0.53 -6.15
CA LEU A 522 -11.06 0.97 -6.78
C LEU A 522 -11.25 0.32 -8.16
N ILE A 523 -10.21 0.28 -8.99
CA ILE A 523 -10.23 -0.39 -10.30
C ILE A 523 -10.57 -1.88 -10.16
N GLU A 524 -9.90 -2.58 -9.24
CA GLU A 524 -10.16 -4.00 -8.98
C GLU A 524 -11.59 -4.24 -8.48
N SER A 525 -12.11 -3.37 -7.62
CA SER A 525 -13.49 -3.45 -7.12
C SER A 525 -14.51 -3.24 -8.24
N LEU A 526 -14.30 -2.28 -9.13
CA LEU A 526 -15.17 -2.06 -10.29
C LEU A 526 -15.22 -3.28 -11.21
N ARG A 527 -14.07 -3.91 -11.44
CA ARG A 527 -13.98 -5.15 -12.22
C ARG A 527 -14.71 -6.30 -11.55
N GLU A 528 -14.61 -6.42 -10.22
CA GLU A 528 -15.35 -7.45 -9.47
C GLU A 528 -16.85 -7.21 -9.54
N PHE A 529 -17.32 -5.97 -9.41
CA PHE A 529 -18.73 -5.63 -9.67
C PHE A 529 -19.15 -5.93 -11.11
N HIS A 530 -18.31 -5.63 -12.12
CA HIS A 530 -18.60 -5.95 -13.52
C HIS A 530 -18.75 -7.45 -13.75
N ARG A 531 -17.97 -8.30 -13.09
CA ARG A 531 -18.11 -9.76 -13.18
C ARG A 531 -19.51 -10.25 -12.83
N TYR A 532 -20.21 -9.55 -11.93
CA TYR A 532 -21.58 -9.86 -11.56
C TYR A 532 -22.62 -9.19 -12.46
N TYR A 533 -22.49 -7.87 -12.66
CA TYR A 533 -23.51 -7.08 -13.35
C TYR A 533 -23.44 -7.15 -14.88
N ASP A 534 -22.24 -7.37 -15.43
CA ASP A 534 -21.95 -7.27 -16.87
C ASP A 534 -22.37 -5.89 -17.44
N VAL A 535 -22.64 -5.83 -18.72
CA VAL A 535 -23.08 -4.62 -19.45
C VAL A 535 -24.45 -4.08 -19.02
N ASN A 536 -25.20 -4.83 -18.23
CA ASN A 536 -26.51 -4.42 -17.73
C ASN A 536 -26.46 -3.33 -16.65
N PHE A 537 -25.29 -3.07 -16.09
CA PHE A 537 -25.05 -1.99 -15.13
C PHE A 537 -24.10 -0.98 -15.75
N SER A 538 -24.63 0.19 -16.05
CA SER A 538 -23.85 1.30 -16.63
C SER A 538 -24.00 2.57 -15.80
N VAL A 539 -22.97 3.38 -15.85
CA VAL A 539 -22.89 4.69 -15.22
C VAL A 539 -22.34 5.70 -16.22
N GLU A 540 -22.68 6.96 -16.05
CA GLU A 540 -22.14 8.03 -16.91
C GLU A 540 -20.66 8.26 -16.58
N TYR A 541 -19.78 8.24 -17.60
CA TYR A 541 -18.33 8.36 -17.44
C TYR A 541 -17.66 9.19 -18.55
N PRO A 542 -17.01 10.32 -18.20
CA PRO A 542 -17.16 11.07 -16.94
C PRO A 542 -18.59 11.54 -16.72
N ARG A 543 -18.97 11.90 -15.48
CA ARG A 543 -20.27 12.45 -15.16
C ARG A 543 -20.51 13.73 -15.98
N GLY A 544 -21.70 13.89 -16.57
CA GLY A 544 -22.06 15.01 -17.42
C GLY A 544 -21.65 14.85 -18.88
N SER A 545 -20.99 13.74 -19.26
CA SER A 545 -20.57 13.49 -20.67
C SER A 545 -21.70 12.98 -21.58
N GLY A 546 -22.77 12.44 -21.00
CA GLY A 546 -23.83 11.72 -21.73
C GLY A 546 -23.43 10.30 -22.18
N TYR A 547 -22.18 9.86 -21.92
CA TYR A 547 -21.70 8.52 -22.27
C TYR A 547 -21.92 7.55 -21.11
N LEU A 548 -22.69 6.50 -21.37
CA LEU A 548 -22.94 5.42 -20.42
C LEU A 548 -21.92 4.30 -20.62
N ALA A 549 -21.06 4.10 -19.63
CA ALA A 549 -20.01 3.09 -19.61
C ALA A 549 -20.37 1.93 -18.67
N SER A 550 -19.99 0.71 -19.02
CA SER A 550 -19.95 -0.43 -18.10
C SER A 550 -18.88 -0.23 -17.04
N LEU A 551 -18.93 -0.97 -15.94
CA LEU A 551 -17.92 -0.85 -14.89
C LEU A 551 -16.52 -1.32 -15.34
N GLU A 552 -16.41 -2.20 -16.33
CA GLU A 552 -15.13 -2.57 -16.95
C GLU A 552 -14.56 -1.39 -17.74
N GLU A 553 -15.39 -0.71 -18.57
CA GLU A 553 -14.94 0.49 -19.30
C GLU A 553 -14.52 1.62 -18.36
N VAL A 554 -15.21 1.79 -17.23
CA VAL A 554 -14.80 2.74 -16.19
C VAL A 554 -13.45 2.35 -15.58
N ALA A 555 -13.28 1.06 -15.23
CA ALA A 555 -12.02 0.54 -14.68
C ALA A 555 -10.85 0.70 -15.65
N ASP A 556 -11.08 0.45 -16.95
CA ASP A 556 -10.08 0.64 -17.99
C ASP A 556 -9.74 2.12 -18.19
N GLY A 557 -10.74 3.00 -18.17
CA GLY A 557 -10.54 4.44 -18.25
C GLY A 557 -9.74 4.98 -17.06
N LEU A 558 -10.00 4.49 -15.82
CA LEU A 558 -9.19 4.84 -14.65
C LEU A 558 -7.76 4.27 -14.75
N SER A 559 -7.60 3.05 -15.25
CA SER A 559 -6.28 2.46 -15.52
C SER A 559 -5.48 3.30 -16.50
N GLN A 560 -6.10 3.77 -17.59
CA GLN A 560 -5.46 4.65 -18.57
C GLN A 560 -5.08 6.01 -17.97
N ARG A 561 -5.92 6.60 -17.09
CA ARG A 561 -5.60 7.85 -16.40
C ARG A 561 -4.36 7.66 -15.49
N LEU A 562 -4.28 6.57 -14.73
CA LEU A 562 -3.14 6.30 -13.86
C LEU A 562 -1.85 5.99 -14.62
N THR A 563 -1.92 5.21 -15.70
CA THR A 563 -0.74 4.89 -16.50
C THR A 563 -0.20 6.12 -17.24
N ARG A 564 -1.07 7.06 -17.60
CA ARG A 564 -0.69 8.35 -18.22
C ARG A 564 0.28 9.15 -17.34
N LEU A 565 0.27 9.00 -16.02
CA LEU A 565 1.26 9.63 -15.13
C LEU A 565 2.71 9.35 -15.56
N PHE A 566 2.95 8.15 -16.11
CA PHE A 566 4.30 7.64 -16.41
C PHE A 566 4.62 7.60 -17.90
N LEU A 567 3.61 7.59 -18.75
CA LEU A 567 3.80 7.53 -20.20
C LEU A 567 4.18 8.89 -20.77
N LEU A 568 4.95 8.88 -21.87
CA LEU A 568 5.27 10.08 -22.60
C LEU A 568 3.99 10.65 -23.25
N ASP A 569 3.77 11.95 -23.07
CA ASP A 569 2.72 12.71 -23.74
C ASP A 569 3.12 13.11 -25.18
N GLU A 570 2.29 13.90 -25.84
CA GLU A 570 2.54 14.39 -27.22
C GLU A 570 3.79 15.27 -27.33
N ASP A 571 4.20 15.92 -26.24
CA ASP A 571 5.41 16.75 -26.17
C ASP A 571 6.65 15.92 -25.77
N GLY A 572 6.49 14.61 -25.55
CA GLY A 572 7.54 13.71 -25.11
C GLY A 572 7.94 13.91 -23.66
N CYS A 573 7.02 14.39 -22.83
CA CYS A 573 7.20 14.61 -21.40
C CYS A 573 6.35 13.61 -20.57
N ARG A 574 6.78 13.33 -19.34
CA ARG A 574 6.03 12.50 -18.38
C ARG A 574 5.39 13.41 -17.33
N PRO A 575 4.07 13.39 -17.12
CA PRO A 575 3.41 14.21 -16.10
C PRO A 575 4.01 14.03 -14.70
N SER A 576 4.32 12.80 -14.29
CA SER A 576 4.96 12.53 -12.99
C SER A 576 6.31 13.20 -12.82
N MET A 577 7.03 13.46 -13.90
CA MET A 577 8.37 14.06 -13.94
C MET A 577 8.36 15.57 -14.12
N SER A 578 7.20 16.23 -14.17
CA SER A 578 7.07 17.66 -14.41
C SER A 578 7.77 18.54 -13.36
N GLY A 579 8.06 18.02 -12.17
CA GLY A 579 8.89 18.66 -11.16
C GLY A 579 10.41 18.65 -11.47
N TYR A 580 10.83 17.90 -12.49
CA TYR A 580 12.21 17.68 -12.86
C TYR A 580 12.45 17.95 -14.36
N PRO A 581 12.23 19.19 -14.82
CA PRO A 581 12.32 19.50 -16.25
C PRO A 581 13.69 19.18 -16.85
N GLN A 582 14.76 19.27 -16.06
CA GLN A 582 16.11 18.92 -16.50
C GLN A 582 16.25 17.44 -16.91
N LEU A 583 15.47 16.53 -16.31
CA LEU A 583 15.47 15.10 -16.65
C LEU A 583 14.61 14.79 -17.90
N GLN A 584 14.00 15.80 -18.50
CA GLN A 584 13.14 15.63 -19.68
C GLN A 584 13.72 16.33 -20.92
N VAL A 585 14.93 16.88 -20.85
CA VAL A 585 15.58 17.58 -21.96
C VAL A 585 16.32 16.61 -22.89
N GLU A 586 17.23 15.81 -22.32
CA GLU A 586 18.04 14.88 -23.09
C GLU A 586 17.28 13.56 -23.34
N ALA A 587 17.47 12.99 -24.53
CA ALA A 587 16.77 11.76 -24.91
C ALA A 587 17.07 10.58 -23.97
N GLU A 588 18.31 10.49 -23.48
CA GLU A 588 18.75 9.44 -22.56
C GLU A 588 18.10 9.58 -21.18
N ASP A 589 17.92 10.80 -20.68
CA ASP A 589 17.28 11.08 -19.41
C ASP A 589 15.76 10.85 -19.45
N ARG A 590 15.12 11.08 -20.62
CA ARG A 590 13.68 10.82 -20.82
C ARG A 590 13.32 9.33 -20.69
N GLU A 591 14.27 8.43 -20.88
CA GLU A 591 14.04 7.00 -20.68
C GLU A 591 13.94 6.63 -19.20
N LEU A 592 14.47 7.46 -18.29
CA LEU A 592 14.43 7.24 -16.84
C LEU A 592 13.06 7.63 -16.27
N VAL A 593 12.56 6.80 -15.33
CA VAL A 593 11.26 6.99 -14.71
C VAL A 593 11.41 6.96 -13.20
N LEU A 594 10.87 7.98 -12.52
CA LEU A 594 10.75 8.02 -11.06
C LEU A 594 9.35 7.54 -10.66
N PHE A 595 9.30 6.74 -9.60
CA PHE A 595 8.05 6.16 -9.08
C PHE A 595 7.74 6.77 -7.71
N HIS A 596 7.15 7.98 -7.76
CA HIS A 596 6.84 8.76 -6.57
C HIS A 596 5.80 8.09 -5.67
N GLU A 597 5.77 8.47 -4.42
CA GLU A 597 4.87 7.97 -3.39
C GLU A 597 3.40 8.28 -3.71
N TYR A 598 3.13 9.52 -4.14
CA TYR A 598 1.80 10.00 -4.56
C TYR A 598 1.95 11.09 -5.63
N PHE A 599 0.83 11.59 -6.15
CA PHE A 599 0.85 12.49 -7.30
C PHE A 599 -0.11 13.65 -7.10
N HIS A 600 0.26 14.80 -7.63
CA HIS A 600 -0.54 16.02 -7.58
C HIS A 600 -1.92 15.80 -8.23
N GLY A 601 -2.99 16.15 -7.52
CA GLY A 601 -4.37 15.88 -7.92
C GLY A 601 -4.81 16.46 -9.26
N GLU A 602 -4.19 17.56 -9.71
CA GLU A 602 -4.54 18.24 -10.97
C GLU A 602 -3.52 18.05 -12.09
N THR A 603 -2.22 18.05 -11.75
CA THR A 603 -1.15 18.06 -12.77
C THR A 603 -0.49 16.71 -12.98
N GLY A 604 -0.74 15.74 -12.09
CA GLY A 604 -0.05 14.45 -12.11
C GLY A 604 1.42 14.49 -11.70
N ARG A 605 1.96 15.67 -11.29
CA ARG A 605 3.34 15.79 -10.81
C ARG A 605 3.60 14.85 -9.64
N GLY A 606 4.71 14.14 -9.64
CA GLY A 606 5.14 13.27 -8.56
C GLY A 606 5.48 14.04 -7.29
N LEU A 607 5.12 13.49 -6.14
CA LEU A 607 5.22 14.07 -4.81
C LEU A 607 5.68 13.02 -3.80
N GLY A 608 6.10 13.48 -2.61
CA GLY A 608 6.60 12.62 -1.55
C GLY A 608 7.94 11.96 -1.91
N ALA A 609 8.20 10.77 -1.42
CA ALA A 609 9.37 9.99 -1.78
C ALA A 609 9.46 9.81 -3.31
N SER A 610 10.62 10.10 -3.89
CA SER A 610 10.72 10.29 -5.35
C SER A 610 11.47 9.20 -6.09
N HIS A 611 12.20 8.34 -5.37
CA HIS A 611 13.07 7.36 -6.02
C HIS A 611 12.29 6.17 -6.58
N GLN A 612 11.88 5.25 -5.74
CA GLN A 612 11.07 4.09 -6.07
C GLN A 612 10.20 3.76 -4.86
N THR A 613 8.97 4.20 -4.88
CA THR A 613 8.02 3.81 -3.85
C THR A 613 7.36 2.50 -4.24
N GLY A 614 7.46 1.50 -3.37
CA GLY A 614 7.15 0.12 -3.69
C GLY A 614 5.73 -0.11 -4.21
N TRP A 615 4.72 0.52 -3.63
CA TRP A 615 3.32 0.38 -4.09
C TRP A 615 3.02 1.05 -5.43
N THR A 616 3.83 2.04 -5.84
CA THR A 616 3.65 2.68 -7.16
C THR A 616 3.98 1.71 -8.31
N ALA A 617 4.74 0.65 -8.04
CA ALA A 617 4.99 -0.42 -9.00
C ALA A 617 3.73 -1.21 -9.41
N LEU A 618 2.58 -0.99 -8.75
CA LEU A 618 1.28 -1.49 -9.22
C LEU A 618 0.94 -1.02 -10.65
N VAL A 619 1.54 0.07 -11.12
CA VAL A 619 1.44 0.50 -12.52
C VAL A 619 1.85 -0.61 -13.49
N ALA A 620 2.81 -1.46 -13.12
CA ALA A 620 3.24 -2.58 -13.95
C ALA A 620 2.11 -3.59 -14.25
N LEU A 621 1.16 -3.75 -13.33
CA LEU A 621 -0.03 -4.58 -13.50
C LEU A 621 -1.07 -3.91 -14.38
N LEU A 622 -1.22 -2.59 -14.29
CA LEU A 622 -2.15 -1.83 -15.12
C LEU A 622 -1.72 -1.80 -16.59
N LEU A 623 -0.41 -1.82 -16.85
CA LEU A 623 0.17 -1.84 -18.20
C LEU A 623 0.09 -3.21 -18.89
N GLN A 624 -0.17 -4.28 -18.17
CA GLN A 624 -0.31 -5.63 -18.74
C GLN A 624 -1.67 -5.91 -19.38
N ARG A 625 -2.64 -5.03 -19.23
CA ARG A 625 -4.03 -5.22 -19.65
C ARG A 625 -4.40 -4.43 -20.88
#